data_5355b643f46417b3b6a69d58a3391f4c
#
_entry.id   5355b643f46417b3b6a69d58a3391f4c
#
_cell.length_a   1.000
_cell.length_b   1.000
_cell.length_c   1.000
_cell.angle_alpha   90.00
_cell.angle_beta   90.00
_cell.angle_gamma   90.00
#
_symmetry.space_group_name_H-M   'P 1'
#
loop_
_entity.id
_entity.type
_entity.pdbx_description
1 polymer ?
#
loop_
_entity_poly.entity_id
_entity_poly.type
_entity_poly.pdbx_seq_one_letter_code
_entity_poly.pdbx_strand_id
1 'polypeptide(L)'
;MNNEDLPPLLLSAPYRSKILYTLLLIGFFWLLKEGAAYLINNKFKDKKSHYHLLRVTDYFFWFLKIIFVGSLWFHGLGPLSTFFGLATAGIAVTFRDPLLNLMGWFTILWKHPFSVGDRIEVMGIKGDVIDINIFEFTVMEIGEWVGADQRTGRVSYIPNSTIFREAQKNFDRPYPYIWDEVKVTLTFKSNWKKAKELFFSALLGCTDSFSKEEIESFEKSNHDFYFSIEDPRPSVFASLDDKGVVLILRYVTDPRKRRKVHDALIEKVLIIIEEE
;
A
#
# COMPACT_ATOMS: atom_id res chain seq x y z
N MET A 1 -44.67 -28.86 -41.53
CA MET A 1 -44.23 -29.57 -40.34
C MET A 1 -45.33 -29.41 -39.29
N ASN A 2 -46.09 -30.47 -39.06
CA ASN A 2 -47.23 -30.43 -38.15
C ASN A 2 -46.70 -30.45 -36.70
N ASN A 3 -47.40 -29.74 -35.81
CA ASN A 3 -47.08 -29.60 -34.39
C ASN A 3 -47.13 -30.93 -33.54
N GLU A 4 -47.33 -32.04 -34.21
CA GLU A 4 -47.52 -33.36 -33.57
C GLU A 4 -46.23 -34.16 -33.38
N ASP A 5 -45.10 -33.75 -34.00
CA ASP A 5 -43.85 -34.49 -33.97
C ASP A 5 -42.89 -34.09 -32.81
N LEU A 6 -43.28 -33.13 -31.98
CA LEU A 6 -42.46 -32.72 -30.83
C LEU A 6 -42.89 -33.54 -29.56
N PRO A 7 -41.92 -34.12 -28.83
CA PRO A 7 -42.26 -34.88 -27.63
C PRO A 7 -43.06 -34.01 -26.65
N PRO A 8 -44.15 -34.54 -26.05
CA PRO A 8 -45.12 -33.79 -25.22
C PRO A 8 -44.48 -33.08 -24.03
N LEU A 9 -43.27 -33.49 -23.61
CA LEU A 9 -42.50 -32.86 -22.57
C LEU A 9 -41.98 -31.45 -22.97
N LEU A 10 -41.71 -31.15 -24.22
CA LEU A 10 -41.29 -29.85 -24.69
C LEU A 10 -42.44 -28.82 -24.85
N LEU A 11 -43.68 -29.29 -24.82
CA LEU A 11 -44.88 -28.46 -24.97
C LEU A 11 -45.51 -28.00 -23.65
N SER A 12 -45.02 -28.51 -22.52
CA SER A 12 -45.50 -28.09 -21.18
C SER A 12 -45.05 -26.63 -20.88
N ALA A 13 -45.96 -25.86 -20.27
CA ALA A 13 -45.72 -24.44 -19.97
C ALA A 13 -44.37 -24.12 -19.28
N PRO A 14 -43.88 -24.93 -18.32
CA PRO A 14 -42.59 -24.69 -17.66
C PRO A 14 -41.38 -24.87 -18.58
N TYR A 15 -41.46 -25.69 -19.62
CA TYR A 15 -40.31 -25.87 -20.55
C TYR A 15 -40.28 -24.76 -21.63
N ARG A 16 -41.41 -24.26 -22.05
CA ARG A 16 -41.50 -23.13 -23.02
C ARG A 16 -40.88 -21.86 -22.41
N SER A 17 -41.18 -21.58 -21.15
CA SER A 17 -40.59 -20.44 -20.45
C SER A 17 -39.08 -20.59 -20.28
N LYS A 18 -38.59 -21.80 -19.93
CA LYS A 18 -37.14 -22.07 -19.83
C LYS A 18 -36.43 -21.89 -21.16
N ILE A 19 -36.99 -22.35 -22.26
CA ILE A 19 -36.44 -22.14 -23.62
C ILE A 19 -36.38 -20.65 -23.94
N LEU A 20 -37.44 -19.90 -23.68
CA LEU A 20 -37.48 -18.47 -23.91
C LEU A 20 -36.38 -17.73 -23.09
N TYR A 21 -36.28 -18.03 -21.79
CA TYR A 21 -35.23 -17.44 -20.95
C TYR A 21 -33.84 -17.82 -21.42
N THR A 22 -33.61 -19.06 -21.89
CA THR A 22 -32.32 -19.48 -22.44
C THR A 22 -31.95 -18.67 -23.68
N LEU A 23 -32.90 -18.47 -24.61
CA LEU A 23 -32.68 -17.65 -25.82
C LEU A 23 -32.39 -16.18 -25.47
N LEU A 24 -33.16 -15.61 -24.56
CA LEU A 24 -32.94 -14.25 -24.07
C LEU A 24 -31.54 -14.10 -23.41
N LEU A 25 -31.13 -15.06 -22.66
CA LEU A 25 -29.84 -15.07 -21.95
C LEU A 25 -28.65 -15.20 -22.92
N ILE A 26 -28.78 -16.08 -23.92
CA ILE A 26 -27.79 -16.20 -25.01
C ILE A 26 -27.66 -14.91 -25.80
N GLY A 27 -28.80 -14.29 -26.15
CA GLY A 27 -28.85 -13.01 -26.84
C GLY A 27 -28.23 -11.88 -26.04
N PHE A 28 -28.51 -11.83 -24.72
CA PHE A 28 -27.94 -10.85 -23.81
C PHE A 28 -26.43 -10.95 -23.74
N PHE A 29 -25.88 -12.16 -23.50
CA PHE A 29 -24.44 -12.36 -23.47
C PHE A 29 -23.77 -12.16 -24.84
N TRP A 30 -24.48 -12.38 -25.93
CA TRP A 30 -23.99 -12.06 -27.26
C TRP A 30 -23.82 -10.55 -27.43
N LEU A 31 -24.83 -9.75 -27.03
CA LEU A 31 -24.75 -8.28 -27.07
C LEU A 31 -23.63 -7.74 -26.19
N LEU A 32 -23.48 -8.25 -25.00
CA LEU A 32 -22.38 -7.85 -24.10
C LEU A 32 -21.00 -8.16 -24.71
N LYS A 33 -20.85 -9.33 -25.34
CA LYS A 33 -19.62 -9.70 -26.04
C LYS A 33 -19.29 -8.74 -27.17
N GLU A 34 -20.29 -8.41 -28.03
CA GLU A 34 -20.08 -7.47 -29.12
C GLU A 34 -19.74 -6.07 -28.62
N GLY A 35 -20.36 -5.62 -27.52
CA GLY A 35 -20.03 -4.37 -26.86
C GLY A 35 -18.57 -4.36 -26.34
N ALA A 36 -18.14 -5.44 -25.70
CA ALA A 36 -16.75 -5.59 -25.23
C ALA A 36 -15.76 -5.61 -26.41
N ALA A 37 -16.07 -6.35 -27.47
CA ALA A 37 -15.26 -6.41 -28.69
C ALA A 37 -15.14 -5.03 -29.35
N TYR A 38 -16.23 -4.27 -29.42
CA TYR A 38 -16.22 -2.90 -29.94
C TYR A 38 -15.28 -1.99 -29.14
N LEU A 39 -15.31 -2.05 -27.80
CA LEU A 39 -14.42 -1.28 -26.94
C LEU A 39 -12.94 -1.67 -27.13
N ILE A 40 -12.65 -2.97 -27.25
CA ILE A 40 -11.31 -3.48 -27.50
C ILE A 40 -10.80 -2.99 -28.86
N ASN A 41 -11.61 -3.07 -29.91
CA ASN A 41 -11.27 -2.62 -31.25
C ASN A 41 -10.93 -1.13 -31.30
N ASN A 42 -11.61 -0.32 -30.50
CA ASN A 42 -11.43 1.14 -30.51
C ASN A 42 -10.24 1.61 -29.66
N LYS A 43 -9.85 0.83 -28.64
CA LYS A 43 -8.85 1.27 -27.65
C LYS A 43 -7.45 0.69 -27.92
N PHE A 44 -7.35 -0.50 -28.48
CA PHE A 44 -6.07 -1.20 -28.64
C PHE A 44 -5.64 -1.29 -30.12
N LYS A 45 -4.55 -0.61 -30.47
CA LYS A 45 -4.00 -0.57 -31.85
C LYS A 45 -2.94 -1.65 -32.12
N ASP A 46 -2.37 -2.29 -31.11
CA ASP A 46 -1.37 -3.32 -31.27
C ASP A 46 -2.04 -4.66 -31.64
N LYS A 47 -1.70 -5.18 -32.82
CA LYS A 47 -2.31 -6.39 -33.40
C LYS A 47 -2.18 -7.64 -32.51
N LYS A 48 -1.06 -7.79 -31.78
CA LYS A 48 -0.82 -8.97 -30.93
C LYS A 48 -1.68 -8.94 -29.66
N SER A 49 -1.67 -7.82 -28.95
CA SER A 49 -2.47 -7.62 -27.73
C SER A 49 -3.98 -7.63 -28.06
N HIS A 50 -4.38 -7.03 -29.16
CA HIS A 50 -5.75 -7.02 -29.64
C HIS A 50 -6.31 -8.45 -29.89
N TYR A 51 -5.56 -9.30 -30.58
CA TYR A 51 -5.96 -10.69 -30.83
C TYR A 51 -6.12 -11.51 -29.56
N HIS A 52 -5.17 -11.38 -28.60
CA HIS A 52 -5.26 -12.07 -27.32
C HIS A 52 -6.44 -11.61 -26.48
N LEU A 53 -6.70 -10.31 -26.42
CA LEU A 53 -7.84 -9.75 -25.67
C LEU A 53 -9.19 -10.24 -26.23
N LEU A 54 -9.36 -10.26 -27.54
CA LEU A 54 -10.58 -10.78 -28.17
C LEU A 54 -10.80 -12.26 -27.84
N ARG A 55 -9.75 -13.09 -27.90
CA ARG A 55 -9.87 -14.50 -27.53
C ARG A 55 -10.22 -14.71 -26.08
N VAL A 56 -9.56 -14.00 -25.17
CA VAL A 56 -9.89 -14.06 -23.74
C VAL A 56 -11.34 -13.65 -23.48
N THR A 57 -11.80 -12.59 -24.16
CA THR A 57 -13.19 -12.13 -24.08
C THR A 57 -14.17 -13.21 -24.61
N ASP A 58 -13.85 -13.86 -25.72
CA ASP A 58 -14.66 -14.96 -26.26
C ASP A 58 -14.80 -16.14 -25.27
N TYR A 59 -13.68 -16.61 -24.70
CA TYR A 59 -13.70 -17.68 -23.70
C TYR A 59 -14.45 -17.30 -22.43
N PHE A 60 -14.28 -16.07 -21.97
CA PHE A 60 -14.95 -15.55 -20.79
C PHE A 60 -16.48 -15.55 -20.96
N PHE A 61 -16.99 -14.97 -22.06
CA PHE A 61 -18.42 -14.95 -22.31
C PHE A 61 -19.00 -16.34 -22.63
N TRP A 62 -18.21 -17.23 -23.25
CA TRP A 62 -18.63 -18.62 -23.46
C TRP A 62 -18.78 -19.35 -22.12
N PHE A 63 -17.84 -19.20 -21.21
CA PHE A 63 -17.90 -19.75 -19.84
C PHE A 63 -19.12 -19.22 -19.06
N LEU A 64 -19.36 -17.91 -19.10
CA LEU A 64 -20.54 -17.32 -18.47
C LEU A 64 -21.84 -17.89 -19.05
N LYS A 65 -21.96 -18.03 -20.38
CA LYS A 65 -23.14 -18.64 -21.02
C LYS A 65 -23.41 -20.04 -20.47
N ILE A 66 -22.39 -20.89 -20.36
CA ILE A 66 -22.54 -22.24 -19.82
C ILE A 66 -23.09 -22.22 -18.39
N ILE A 67 -22.50 -21.38 -17.52
CA ILE A 67 -22.93 -21.28 -16.13
C ILE A 67 -24.39 -20.85 -16.02
N PHE A 68 -24.76 -19.76 -16.71
CA PHE A 68 -26.10 -19.19 -16.58
C PHE A 68 -27.18 -20.03 -17.29
N VAL A 69 -26.88 -20.61 -18.45
CA VAL A 69 -27.79 -21.55 -19.12
C VAL A 69 -27.92 -22.82 -18.28
N GLY A 70 -26.80 -23.33 -17.77
CA GLY A 70 -26.81 -24.50 -16.89
C GLY A 70 -27.70 -24.26 -15.65
N SER A 71 -27.59 -23.10 -14.99
CA SER A 71 -28.39 -22.79 -13.82
C SER A 71 -29.91 -22.80 -14.06
N LEU A 72 -30.36 -22.41 -15.26
CA LEU A 72 -31.78 -22.48 -15.65
C LEU A 72 -32.31 -23.91 -15.77
N TRP A 73 -31.47 -24.83 -16.23
CA TRP A 73 -31.86 -26.22 -16.51
C TRP A 73 -31.67 -27.15 -15.32
N PHE A 74 -30.76 -26.81 -14.41
CA PHE A 74 -30.39 -27.65 -13.24
C PHE A 74 -31.25 -27.44 -12.00
N HIS A 75 -32.35 -26.70 -12.05
CA HIS A 75 -33.25 -26.44 -10.91
C HIS A 75 -33.95 -27.68 -10.29
N GLY A 76 -33.65 -28.88 -10.76
CA GLY A 76 -34.24 -30.15 -10.27
C GLY A 76 -33.27 -31.10 -9.57
N LEU A 77 -31.98 -30.73 -9.40
CA LEU A 77 -30.96 -31.65 -8.92
C LEU A 77 -30.52 -31.28 -7.50
N GLY A 78 -31.40 -31.59 -6.51
CA GLY A 78 -31.10 -31.35 -5.08
C GLY A 78 -29.71 -31.81 -4.60
N PRO A 79 -29.24 -33.01 -4.96
CA PRO A 79 -27.88 -33.45 -4.62
C PRO A 79 -26.75 -32.63 -5.26
N LEU A 80 -26.97 -32.15 -6.49
CA LEU A 80 -25.98 -31.33 -7.21
C LEU A 80 -25.88 -29.91 -6.67
N SER A 81 -26.99 -29.35 -6.13
CA SER A 81 -26.94 -28.03 -5.49
C SER A 81 -26.02 -28.01 -4.27
N THR A 82 -26.01 -29.09 -3.47
CA THR A 82 -25.07 -29.23 -2.36
C THR A 82 -23.62 -29.35 -2.84
N PHE A 83 -23.37 -30.14 -3.89
CA PHE A 83 -22.04 -30.23 -4.48
C PHE A 83 -21.54 -28.89 -5.03
N PHE A 84 -22.36 -28.18 -5.80
CA PHE A 84 -22.00 -26.85 -6.29
C PHE A 84 -21.85 -25.83 -5.17
N GLY A 85 -22.64 -25.91 -4.11
CA GLY A 85 -22.48 -25.09 -2.91
C GLY A 85 -21.10 -25.30 -2.25
N LEU A 86 -20.71 -26.55 -2.05
CA LEU A 86 -19.39 -26.91 -1.50
C LEU A 86 -18.25 -26.50 -2.42
N ALA A 87 -18.38 -26.73 -3.74
CA ALA A 87 -17.38 -26.32 -4.73
C ALA A 87 -17.22 -24.80 -4.75
N THR A 88 -18.33 -24.04 -4.71
CA THR A 88 -18.30 -22.56 -4.64
C THR A 88 -17.66 -22.09 -3.35
N ALA A 89 -17.94 -22.70 -2.22
CA ALA A 89 -17.30 -22.38 -0.94
C ALA A 89 -15.78 -22.64 -1.01
N GLY A 90 -15.35 -23.75 -1.59
CA GLY A 90 -13.93 -24.06 -1.82
C GLY A 90 -13.24 -23.04 -2.72
N ILE A 91 -13.89 -22.64 -3.82
CA ILE A 91 -13.41 -21.60 -4.72
C ILE A 91 -13.31 -20.26 -3.99
N ALA A 92 -14.33 -19.88 -3.21
CA ALA A 92 -14.33 -18.61 -2.47
C ALA A 92 -13.17 -18.54 -1.46
N VAL A 93 -12.86 -19.65 -0.78
CA VAL A 93 -11.70 -19.73 0.12
C VAL A 93 -10.39 -19.60 -0.65
N THR A 94 -10.27 -20.26 -1.79
CA THR A 94 -9.06 -20.20 -2.63
C THR A 94 -8.80 -18.78 -3.18
N PHE A 95 -9.85 -18.07 -3.57
CA PHE A 95 -9.75 -16.71 -4.12
C PHE A 95 -9.70 -15.62 -3.05
N ARG A 96 -9.74 -15.96 -1.77
CA ARG A 96 -9.72 -15.00 -0.67
C ARG A 96 -8.52 -14.04 -0.73
N ASP A 97 -7.32 -14.58 -0.86
CA ASP A 97 -6.10 -13.77 -0.82
C ASP A 97 -5.92 -12.89 -2.07
N PRO A 98 -6.14 -13.35 -3.31
CA PRO A 98 -6.22 -12.48 -4.46
C PRO A 98 -7.24 -11.34 -4.34
N LEU A 99 -8.44 -11.63 -3.81
CA LEU A 99 -9.47 -10.61 -3.60
C LEU A 99 -9.06 -9.59 -2.52
N LEU A 100 -8.44 -10.03 -1.43
CA LEU A 100 -7.91 -9.15 -0.41
C LEU A 100 -6.79 -8.25 -0.95
N ASN A 101 -5.93 -8.76 -1.82
CA ASN A 101 -4.89 -7.94 -2.46
C ASN A 101 -5.50 -6.90 -3.39
N LEU A 102 -6.51 -7.25 -4.18
CA LEU A 102 -7.25 -6.30 -5.01
C LEU A 102 -7.93 -5.20 -4.17
N MET A 103 -8.57 -5.57 -3.06
CA MET A 103 -9.16 -4.61 -2.12
C MET A 103 -8.09 -3.74 -1.45
N GLY A 104 -6.94 -4.31 -1.13
CA GLY A 104 -5.78 -3.59 -0.61
C GLY A 104 -5.28 -2.53 -1.61
N TRP A 105 -5.09 -2.91 -2.86
CA TRP A 105 -4.72 -1.99 -3.94
C TRP A 105 -5.70 -0.83 -4.08
N PHE A 106 -7.01 -1.12 -4.11
CA PHE A 106 -8.05 -0.11 -4.18
C PHE A 106 -8.01 0.84 -2.97
N THR A 107 -7.78 0.29 -1.77
CA THR A 107 -7.66 1.08 -0.54
C THR A 107 -6.43 1.99 -0.56
N ILE A 108 -5.28 1.50 -1.06
CA ILE A 108 -4.07 2.31 -1.23
C ILE A 108 -4.34 3.48 -2.18
N LEU A 109 -4.98 3.22 -3.33
CA LEU A 109 -5.30 4.24 -4.32
C LEU A 109 -6.36 5.25 -3.86
N TRP A 110 -7.28 4.85 -2.98
CA TRP A 110 -8.34 5.75 -2.51
C TRP A 110 -7.90 6.56 -1.29
N LYS A 111 -7.40 5.87 -0.25
CA LYS A 111 -7.06 6.50 1.03
C LYS A 111 -5.65 7.10 1.05
N HIS A 112 -4.80 6.72 0.10
CA HIS A 112 -3.40 7.14 0.03
C HIS A 112 -2.66 7.05 1.38
N PRO A 113 -2.69 5.92 2.12
CA PRO A 113 -1.92 5.79 3.34
C PRO A 113 -0.41 5.99 3.08
N PHE A 114 0.02 5.65 1.87
CA PHE A 114 1.32 5.96 1.28
C PHE A 114 1.22 6.05 -0.24
N SER A 115 2.23 6.62 -0.87
CA SER A 115 2.35 6.78 -2.32
C SER A 115 3.72 6.30 -2.81
N VAL A 116 3.88 6.13 -4.13
CA VAL A 116 5.20 5.89 -4.72
C VAL A 116 6.12 7.05 -4.37
N GLY A 117 7.30 6.74 -3.84
CA GLY A 117 8.27 7.69 -3.34
C GLY A 117 8.26 7.88 -1.82
N ASP A 118 7.18 7.51 -1.11
CA ASP A 118 7.14 7.59 0.34
C ASP A 118 8.04 6.55 0.98
N ARG A 119 8.66 6.90 2.11
CA ARG A 119 9.38 5.98 2.99
C ARG A 119 8.43 5.41 4.02
N ILE A 120 8.33 4.08 4.07
CA ILE A 120 7.40 3.38 4.95
C ILE A 120 8.07 2.23 5.72
N GLU A 121 7.39 1.79 6.78
CA GLU A 121 7.67 0.51 7.45
C GLU A 121 6.38 -0.31 7.53
N VAL A 122 6.41 -1.52 6.98
CA VAL A 122 5.32 -2.49 7.01
C VAL A 122 5.91 -3.87 7.29
N MET A 123 5.31 -4.64 8.21
CA MET A 123 5.81 -5.96 8.64
C MET A 123 7.28 -5.93 9.14
N GLY A 124 7.75 -4.80 9.67
CA GLY A 124 9.15 -4.62 10.05
C GLY A 124 10.10 -4.34 8.87
N ILE A 125 9.63 -4.38 7.64
CA ILE A 125 10.41 -4.02 6.45
C ILE A 125 10.31 -2.50 6.27
N LYS A 126 11.47 -1.84 6.32
CA LYS A 126 11.59 -0.40 6.04
C LYS A 126 12.09 -0.17 4.62
N GLY A 127 11.55 0.83 3.94
CA GLY A 127 12.05 1.19 2.61
C GLY A 127 11.26 2.28 1.91
N ASP A 128 11.76 2.63 0.73
CA ASP A 128 11.14 3.61 -0.16
C ASP A 128 10.21 2.85 -1.13
N VAL A 129 8.93 3.23 -1.21
CA VAL A 129 7.96 2.63 -2.15
C VAL A 129 8.36 3.01 -3.58
N ILE A 130 8.62 2.01 -4.43
CA ILE A 130 9.03 2.23 -5.82
C ILE A 130 7.93 1.91 -6.83
N ASP A 131 6.95 1.06 -6.46
CA ASP A 131 5.84 0.71 -7.35
C ASP A 131 4.63 0.19 -6.56
N ILE A 132 3.42 0.34 -7.12
CA ILE A 132 2.17 -0.16 -6.55
C ILE A 132 1.37 -0.87 -7.65
N ASN A 133 1.36 -2.20 -7.61
CA ASN A 133 0.65 -3.06 -8.54
C ASN A 133 -0.66 -3.59 -7.95
N ILE A 134 -1.48 -4.27 -8.76
CA ILE A 134 -2.81 -4.78 -8.39
C ILE A 134 -2.78 -5.74 -7.19
N PHE A 135 -1.73 -6.58 -7.09
CA PHE A 135 -1.65 -7.61 -6.05
C PHE A 135 -0.60 -7.31 -4.97
N GLU A 136 0.38 -6.47 -5.27
CA GLU A 136 1.52 -6.17 -4.40
C GLU A 136 2.02 -4.74 -4.62
N PHE A 137 2.66 -4.18 -3.62
CA PHE A 137 3.51 -3.00 -3.76
C PHE A 137 4.96 -3.36 -3.52
N THR A 138 5.86 -2.60 -4.13
CA THR A 138 7.29 -2.88 -4.17
C THR A 138 8.03 -1.82 -3.38
N VAL A 139 8.94 -2.26 -2.50
CA VAL A 139 9.71 -1.39 -1.62
C VAL A 139 11.20 -1.61 -1.84
N MET A 140 11.95 -0.54 -2.06
CA MET A 140 13.42 -0.53 -2.00
C MET A 140 13.85 -0.49 -0.54
N GLU A 141 14.35 -1.61 -0.05
CA GLU A 141 14.65 -1.81 1.36
C GLU A 141 15.78 -0.91 1.86
N ILE A 142 15.64 -0.43 3.11
CA ILE A 142 16.65 0.33 3.85
C ILE A 142 16.89 -0.28 5.23
N GLY A 143 18.03 0.03 5.83
CA GLY A 143 18.34 -0.45 7.18
C GLY A 143 18.89 -1.86 7.19
N GLU A 144 18.31 -2.76 8.00
CA GLU A 144 18.79 -4.13 8.21
C GLU A 144 20.27 -4.14 8.68
N TRP A 145 21.20 -4.67 7.85
CA TRP A 145 22.63 -4.65 8.12
C TRP A 145 23.34 -3.33 7.76
N VAL A 146 22.65 -2.42 7.05
CA VAL A 146 23.19 -1.09 6.67
C VAL A 146 22.68 -0.05 7.66
N GLY A 147 23.57 0.46 8.51
CA GLY A 147 23.19 1.42 9.55
C GLY A 147 22.57 2.72 9.00
N ALA A 148 21.82 3.40 9.88
CA ALA A 148 21.22 4.72 9.65
C ALA A 148 20.32 4.81 8.40
N ASP A 149 19.44 3.83 8.26
CA ASP A 149 18.35 3.79 7.24
C ASP A 149 18.86 3.99 5.79
N GLN A 150 20.05 3.44 5.48
CA GLN A 150 20.59 3.45 4.12
C GLN A 150 20.06 2.27 3.32
N ARG A 151 20.02 2.42 1.98
CA ARG A 151 19.56 1.38 1.06
C ARG A 151 20.41 0.13 1.14
N THR A 152 19.76 -1.03 1.23
CA THR A 152 20.42 -2.33 1.24
C THR A 152 20.73 -2.86 -0.16
N GLY A 153 20.06 -2.31 -1.19
CA GLY A 153 20.09 -2.82 -2.55
C GLY A 153 19.08 -3.94 -2.82
N ARG A 154 18.35 -4.40 -1.78
CA ARG A 154 17.26 -5.37 -1.94
C ARG A 154 15.94 -4.69 -2.27
N VAL A 155 15.08 -5.43 -2.96
CA VAL A 155 13.71 -5.07 -3.27
C VAL A 155 12.79 -6.08 -2.62
N SER A 156 11.80 -5.59 -1.87
CA SER A 156 10.80 -6.42 -1.20
C SER A 156 9.44 -6.23 -1.86
N TYR A 157 8.80 -7.36 -2.21
CA TYR A 157 7.45 -7.40 -2.76
C TYR A 157 6.48 -7.72 -1.63
N ILE A 158 5.58 -6.80 -1.32
CA ILE A 158 4.67 -6.90 -0.18
C ILE A 158 3.23 -6.99 -0.71
N PRO A 159 2.47 -8.06 -0.38
CA PRO A 159 1.08 -8.17 -0.78
C PRO A 159 0.23 -6.99 -0.29
N ASN A 160 -0.62 -6.44 -1.15
CA ASN A 160 -1.47 -5.29 -0.79
C ASN A 160 -2.42 -5.58 0.39
N SER A 161 -2.83 -6.84 0.57
CA SER A 161 -3.68 -7.28 1.69
C SER A 161 -3.07 -7.03 3.07
N THR A 162 -1.76 -6.82 3.13
CA THR A 162 -1.01 -6.53 4.36
C THR A 162 -1.51 -5.27 5.05
N ILE A 163 -2.02 -4.27 4.29
CA ILE A 163 -2.56 -3.03 4.87
C ILE A 163 -3.76 -3.23 5.78
N PHE A 164 -4.45 -4.37 5.70
CA PHE A 164 -5.59 -4.69 6.59
C PHE A 164 -5.17 -5.42 7.86
N ARG A 165 -3.93 -5.92 7.93
CA ARG A 165 -3.45 -6.79 9.01
C ARG A 165 -2.36 -6.15 9.83
N GLU A 166 -1.55 -5.30 9.22
CA GLU A 166 -0.35 -4.72 9.80
C GLU A 166 -0.44 -3.20 9.87
N ALA A 167 0.19 -2.62 10.86
CA ALA A 167 0.33 -1.17 10.95
C ALA A 167 1.30 -0.67 9.87
N GLN A 168 0.89 0.36 9.14
CA GLN A 168 1.75 1.07 8.21
C GLN A 168 2.30 2.31 8.90
N LYS A 169 3.62 2.44 8.99
CA LYS A 169 4.30 3.64 9.48
C LYS A 169 4.83 4.39 8.27
N ASN A 170 4.38 5.62 8.07
CA ASN A 170 4.83 6.49 7.00
C ASN A 170 5.77 7.56 7.57
N PHE A 171 6.98 7.68 7.04
CA PHE A 171 8.00 8.62 7.52
C PHE A 171 7.91 9.98 6.81
N ASP A 172 7.16 10.07 5.71
CA ASP A 172 6.95 11.29 4.93
C ASP A 172 5.58 11.95 5.24
N ARG A 173 4.73 11.27 6.04
CA ARG A 173 3.40 11.75 6.41
C ARG A 173 3.16 11.57 7.91
N PRO A 174 2.46 12.48 8.56
CA PRO A 174 1.82 13.70 8.04
C PRO A 174 2.80 14.84 7.69
N TYR A 175 4.06 14.75 8.07
CA TYR A 175 5.07 15.76 7.82
C TYR A 175 6.26 15.19 7.05
N PRO A 176 6.94 15.98 6.21
CA PRO A 176 8.11 15.52 5.44
C PRO A 176 9.40 15.46 6.27
N TYR A 177 9.28 15.35 7.58
CA TYR A 177 10.41 15.24 8.51
C TYR A 177 10.10 14.28 9.67
N ILE A 178 11.15 13.77 10.28
CA ILE A 178 11.10 12.93 11.47
C ILE A 178 11.95 13.55 12.59
N TRP A 179 11.60 13.22 13.82
CA TRP A 179 12.43 13.51 14.97
C TRP A 179 13.58 12.53 15.04
N ASP A 180 14.80 13.06 15.29
CA ASP A 180 15.99 12.26 15.56
C ASP A 180 16.73 12.78 16.77
N GLU A 181 17.55 11.93 17.41
CA GLU A 181 18.27 12.27 18.63
C GLU A 181 19.70 11.74 18.58
N VAL A 182 20.64 12.59 19.00
CA VAL A 182 22.02 12.19 19.31
C VAL A 182 22.23 12.26 20.80
N LYS A 183 22.74 11.19 21.40
CA LYS A 183 23.04 11.10 22.83
C LYS A 183 24.54 11.16 23.08
N VAL A 184 24.96 12.11 23.91
CA VAL A 184 26.35 12.30 24.30
C VAL A 184 26.47 12.17 25.83
N THR A 185 27.23 11.20 26.29
CA THR A 185 27.45 10.99 27.75
C THR A 185 28.73 11.66 28.19
N LEU A 186 28.62 12.59 29.12
CA LEU A 186 29.71 13.31 29.73
C LEU A 186 29.97 12.75 31.14
N THR A 187 31.21 12.76 31.59
CA THR A 187 31.52 12.35 32.98
C THR A 187 30.92 13.34 33.98
N PHE A 188 30.68 12.91 35.22
CA PHE A 188 30.19 13.79 36.28
C PHE A 188 31.11 14.98 36.60
N LYS A 189 32.40 14.88 36.23
CA LYS A 189 33.40 15.94 36.44
C LYS A 189 33.36 17.01 35.33
N SER A 190 32.76 16.73 34.21
CA SER A 190 32.70 17.64 33.06
C SER A 190 31.75 18.83 33.34
N ASN A 191 32.07 19.97 32.76
CA ASN A 191 31.17 21.13 32.78
C ASN A 191 30.02 20.95 31.79
N TRP A 192 29.04 20.13 32.17
CA TRP A 192 27.89 19.80 31.30
C TRP A 192 27.07 21.03 30.91
N LYS A 193 27.07 22.12 31.68
CA LYS A 193 26.34 23.35 31.34
C LYS A 193 26.97 24.04 30.12
N LYS A 194 28.33 24.20 30.16
CA LYS A 194 29.07 24.74 29.03
C LYS A 194 28.94 23.86 27.81
N ALA A 195 29.10 22.55 27.97
CA ALA A 195 28.92 21.56 26.92
C ALA A 195 27.50 21.65 26.26
N LYS A 196 26.45 21.82 27.07
CA LYS A 196 25.08 21.99 26.60
C LYS A 196 24.94 23.20 25.69
N GLU A 197 25.53 24.34 26.01
CA GLU A 197 25.50 25.56 25.22
C GLU A 197 26.25 25.37 23.87
N LEU A 198 27.45 24.78 23.93
CA LEU A 198 28.24 24.48 22.73
C LEU A 198 27.55 23.48 21.80
N PHE A 199 26.99 22.40 22.35
CA PHE A 199 26.26 21.41 21.57
C PHE A 199 24.97 21.98 20.97
N PHE A 200 24.31 22.89 21.66
CA PHE A 200 23.16 23.60 21.10
C PHE A 200 23.56 24.46 19.90
N SER A 201 24.69 25.16 20.00
CA SER A 201 25.23 25.96 18.86
C SER A 201 25.62 25.06 17.68
N ALA A 202 26.25 23.92 17.95
CA ALA A 202 26.57 22.93 16.92
C ALA A 202 25.30 22.37 16.24
N LEU A 203 24.29 22.08 17.03
CA LEU A 203 23.00 21.59 16.56
C LEU A 203 22.31 22.58 15.60
N LEU A 204 22.25 23.86 15.99
CA LEU A 204 21.70 24.91 15.13
C LEU A 204 22.43 25.05 13.79
N GLY A 205 23.74 24.76 13.76
CA GLY A 205 24.54 24.84 12.53
C GLY A 205 24.52 23.60 11.67
N CYS A 206 23.86 22.52 12.08
CA CYS A 206 23.76 21.25 11.34
C CYS A 206 22.33 20.92 10.88
N THR A 207 21.33 21.50 11.51
CA THR A 207 19.94 21.14 11.29
C THR A 207 19.20 22.23 10.49
N ASP A 208 18.25 21.81 9.68
CA ASP A 208 17.36 22.74 8.99
C ASP A 208 16.53 23.50 10.08
N SER A 209 16.52 24.83 10.00
CA SER A 209 15.66 25.65 10.86
C SER A 209 14.36 25.92 10.09
N PHE A 210 13.25 25.42 10.60
CA PHE A 210 11.95 25.74 10.04
C PHE A 210 11.53 27.16 10.46
N SER A 211 11.11 27.98 9.49
CA SER A 211 10.51 29.27 9.75
C SER A 211 9.11 29.09 10.38
N LYS A 212 8.60 30.13 11.05
CA LYS A 212 7.24 30.08 11.57
C LYS A 212 6.20 29.88 10.49
N GLU A 213 6.43 30.48 9.32
CA GLU A 213 5.57 30.37 8.14
C GLU A 213 5.53 28.93 7.61
N GLU A 214 6.66 28.23 7.60
CA GLU A 214 6.72 26.82 7.20
C GLU A 214 5.97 25.94 8.20
N ILE A 215 6.15 26.14 9.51
CA ILE A 215 5.42 25.40 10.53
C ILE A 215 3.90 25.62 10.39
N GLU A 216 3.46 26.88 10.25
CA GLU A 216 2.05 27.19 10.03
C GLU A 216 1.51 26.61 8.72
N SER A 217 2.32 26.53 7.67
CA SER A 217 1.92 25.91 6.41
C SER A 217 1.72 24.40 6.56
N PHE A 218 2.59 23.74 7.33
CA PHE A 218 2.45 22.32 7.67
C PHE A 218 1.17 22.07 8.51
N GLU A 219 0.87 22.91 9.47
CA GLU A 219 -0.37 22.81 10.26
C GLU A 219 -1.61 22.99 9.39
N LYS A 220 -1.61 23.96 8.48
CA LYS A 220 -2.74 24.25 7.58
C LYS A 220 -2.94 23.19 6.50
N SER A 221 -1.89 22.55 6.03
CA SER A 221 -1.96 21.52 4.98
C SER A 221 -2.46 20.16 5.52
N ASN A 222 -2.52 19.99 6.83
CA ASN A 222 -2.76 18.71 7.46
C ASN A 222 -4.17 18.58 8.02
N HIS A 223 -5.19 18.70 7.13
CA HIS A 223 -6.60 18.58 7.50
C HIS A 223 -7.03 17.17 7.93
N ASP A 224 -6.21 16.15 7.65
CA ASP A 224 -6.56 14.75 7.90
C ASP A 224 -6.32 14.31 9.36
N PHE A 225 -5.57 15.08 10.13
CA PHE A 225 -5.22 14.74 11.50
C PHE A 225 -5.50 15.88 12.47
N TYR A 226 -6.28 15.61 13.50
CA TYR A 226 -6.60 16.56 14.56
C TYR A 226 -5.53 16.52 15.66
N PHE A 227 -4.34 17.09 15.37
CA PHE A 227 -3.32 17.34 16.40
C PHE A 227 -2.46 18.54 16.02
N SER A 228 -1.88 19.21 17.04
CA SER A 228 -0.92 20.28 16.83
C SER A 228 0.49 19.72 16.76
N ILE A 229 1.32 20.33 15.94
CA ILE A 229 2.73 19.99 15.83
C ILE A 229 3.44 20.36 17.13
N GLU A 230 4.22 19.42 17.68
CA GLU A 230 5.22 19.74 18.68
C GLU A 230 6.28 20.67 18.05
N ASP A 231 6.75 21.65 18.79
CA ASP A 231 7.74 22.62 18.30
C ASP A 231 8.94 21.92 17.62
N PRO A 232 9.15 22.09 16.31
CA PRO A 232 10.21 21.40 15.59
C PRO A 232 11.60 22.00 15.80
N ARG A 233 11.73 23.02 16.66
CA ARG A 233 13.01 23.66 16.93
C ARG A 233 13.99 22.71 17.62
N PRO A 234 15.26 22.75 17.21
CA PRO A 234 16.31 21.98 17.87
C PRO A 234 16.38 22.28 19.37
N SER A 235 16.62 21.26 20.18
CA SER A 235 16.70 21.41 21.64
C SER A 235 17.69 20.41 22.24
N VAL A 236 18.29 20.79 23.39
CA VAL A 236 19.21 19.93 24.14
C VAL A 236 18.64 19.67 25.52
N PHE A 237 18.34 18.42 25.80
CA PHE A 237 17.88 17.95 27.11
C PHE A 237 19.03 17.32 27.87
N ALA A 238 18.98 17.43 29.20
CA ALA A 238 19.92 16.75 30.07
C ALA A 238 19.23 15.62 30.86
N SER A 239 19.86 14.47 30.91
CA SER A 239 19.43 13.31 31.67
C SER A 239 20.62 12.77 32.49
N LEU A 240 20.37 11.84 33.38
CA LEU A 240 21.43 11.17 34.18
C LEU A 240 21.42 9.69 33.83
N ASP A 241 22.65 9.15 33.74
CA ASP A 241 22.92 7.72 33.60
C ASP A 241 23.96 7.32 34.63
N ASP A 242 24.16 6.02 34.85
CA ASP A 242 25.19 5.48 35.78
C ASP A 242 26.60 5.96 35.43
N LYS A 243 26.86 6.29 34.19
CA LYS A 243 28.17 6.74 33.68
C LYS A 243 28.37 8.26 33.74
N GLY A 244 27.31 9.05 33.88
CA GLY A 244 27.44 10.51 33.88
C GLY A 244 26.20 11.26 33.50
N VAL A 245 26.39 12.48 32.97
CA VAL A 245 25.33 13.35 32.46
C VAL A 245 25.16 13.08 30.96
N VAL A 246 23.97 12.68 30.57
CA VAL A 246 23.62 12.44 29.15
C VAL A 246 22.97 13.71 28.58
N LEU A 247 23.58 14.31 27.58
CA LEU A 247 22.99 15.37 26.79
C LEU A 247 22.33 14.76 25.54
N ILE A 248 21.05 15.02 25.39
CA ILE A 248 20.22 14.52 24.30
C ILE A 248 19.94 15.69 23.36
N LEU A 249 20.56 15.63 22.18
CA LEU A 249 20.42 16.62 21.13
C LEU A 249 19.25 16.18 20.22
N ARG A 250 18.11 16.82 20.36
CA ARG A 250 16.89 16.49 19.61
C ARG A 250 16.68 17.50 18.49
N TYR A 251 16.41 16.99 17.29
CA TYR A 251 16.21 17.79 16.09
C TYR A 251 15.25 17.10 15.12
N VAL A 252 14.79 17.82 14.11
CA VAL A 252 14.01 17.28 12.99
C VAL A 252 14.88 17.21 11.74
N THR A 253 14.65 16.21 10.92
CA THR A 253 15.37 16.01 9.65
C THR A 253 14.52 15.28 8.64
N ASP A 254 14.81 15.51 7.35
CA ASP A 254 14.29 14.67 6.26
C ASP A 254 14.73 13.21 6.50
N PRO A 255 13.80 12.24 6.44
CA PRO A 255 14.11 10.82 6.63
C PRO A 255 15.28 10.31 5.77
N ARG A 256 15.48 10.90 4.58
CA ARG A 256 16.56 10.53 3.64
C ARG A 256 17.90 11.19 3.96
N LYS A 257 17.88 12.30 4.67
CA LYS A 257 19.08 13.05 5.09
C LYS A 257 19.59 12.64 6.47
N ARG A 258 18.83 11.83 7.22
CA ARG A 258 19.09 11.46 8.62
C ARG A 258 20.56 11.12 8.89
N ARG A 259 21.16 10.24 8.08
CA ARG A 259 22.56 9.84 8.25
C ARG A 259 23.54 11.00 8.11
N LYS A 260 23.33 11.86 7.11
CA LYS A 260 24.21 12.98 6.84
C LYS A 260 24.19 14.01 7.97
N VAL A 261 22.99 14.33 8.45
CA VAL A 261 22.81 15.27 9.57
C VAL A 261 23.40 14.71 10.86
N HIS A 262 23.14 13.42 11.15
CA HIS A 262 23.67 12.73 12.31
C HIS A 262 25.21 12.72 12.30
N ASP A 263 25.83 12.38 11.17
CA ASP A 263 27.28 12.34 10.98
C ASP A 263 27.91 13.72 11.19
N ALA A 264 27.42 14.75 10.51
CA ALA A 264 27.88 16.13 10.65
C ALA A 264 27.74 16.67 12.08
N LEU A 265 26.69 16.27 12.80
CA LEU A 265 26.50 16.65 14.20
C LEU A 265 27.51 15.95 15.10
N ILE A 266 27.75 14.65 14.91
CA ILE A 266 28.74 13.89 15.67
C ILE A 266 30.15 14.46 15.46
N GLU A 267 30.53 14.79 14.20
CA GLU A 267 31.83 15.41 13.92
C GLU A 267 32.02 16.73 14.70
N LYS A 268 31.03 17.62 14.72
CA LYS A 268 31.10 18.86 15.49
C LYS A 268 31.16 18.62 16.99
N VAL A 269 30.41 17.65 17.50
CA VAL A 269 30.44 17.27 18.93
C VAL A 269 31.81 16.76 19.31
N LEU A 270 32.45 15.92 18.48
CA LEU A 270 33.82 15.42 18.74
C LEU A 270 34.84 16.54 18.76
N ILE A 271 34.79 17.49 17.82
CA ILE A 271 35.68 18.66 17.82
C ILE A 271 35.53 19.46 19.14
N ILE A 272 34.31 19.71 19.60
CA ILE A 272 34.05 20.43 20.84
C ILE A 272 34.63 19.66 22.07
N ILE A 273 34.55 18.32 22.05
CA ILE A 273 35.07 17.49 23.14
C ILE A 273 36.60 17.47 23.16
N GLU A 274 37.26 17.57 21.99
CA GLU A 274 38.74 17.60 21.89
C GLU A 274 39.32 18.95 22.30
N GLU A 275 38.57 20.06 22.17
CA GLU A 275 39.03 21.41 22.53
C GLU A 275 38.82 21.77 24.00
N GLU A 276 38.06 21.00 24.77
CA GLU A 276 37.71 21.21 26.19
C GLU A 276 38.38 20.20 27.12
#